data_ac1549d8aa7a8fed7020b765c55e85e8
#
_entry.id   ac1549d8aa7a8fed7020b765c55e85e8
#
_cell.length_a   1.000
_cell.length_b   1.000
_cell.length_c   1.000
_cell.angle_alpha   90.00
_cell.angle_beta   90.00
_cell.angle_gamma   90.00
#
_symmetry.space_group_name_H-M   'P 1'
#
loop_
_entity.id
_entity.type
_entity.pdbx_description
1 polymer ?
#
loop_
_entity_poly.entity_id
_entity_poly.type
_entity_poly.pdbx_seq_one_letter_code
_entity_poly.pdbx_strand_id
1 'polypeptide(L)'
;MSEWLSPWPLITDPWFYAVAVPAVLMMGLAKSGLISGFGPLAVPVLALAVPVPQAAAIMLPLMLVMDGVGVRALFAQRDAALVRLLLPAGLLGTVVGALTFSVLDTNTVSAIVGGMTLLFLAQQLLFPAKRDSPLPPRWLGPLMGATAGFTSFVSHAGGPPINAYLLPQRLSPMAFAATSATFFAIVNLSKWLPYAWLGLIDWRNMATAAVLLPLAPLGVWLGVRWLPHAKPAVFYGLVQAGMLITGIKLLWDGLR
;
A
#
# COMPACT_ATOMS: atom_id res chain seq x y z
N MET A 1 -11.16 -15.92 20.79
CA MET A 1 -12.63 -15.83 20.86
C MET A 1 -13.15 -14.90 21.98
N SER A 2 -12.30 -14.31 22.83
CA SER A 2 -12.68 -13.39 23.93
C SER A 2 -12.56 -11.89 23.61
N GLU A 3 -11.93 -11.51 22.52
CA GLU A 3 -11.68 -10.08 22.17
C GLU A 3 -12.91 -9.33 21.63
N TRP A 4 -13.91 -10.04 21.13
CA TRP A 4 -15.15 -9.44 20.59
C TRP A 4 -16.06 -8.84 21.66
N LEU A 5 -15.80 -9.17 22.93
CA LEU A 5 -16.55 -8.69 24.10
C LEU A 5 -15.82 -7.58 24.89
N SER A 6 -14.68 -7.08 24.40
CA SER A 6 -13.98 -5.98 25.05
C SER A 6 -14.82 -4.70 24.98
N PRO A 7 -15.11 -4.04 26.13
CA PRO A 7 -15.83 -2.76 26.15
C PRO A 7 -14.98 -1.60 25.59
N TRP A 8 -13.71 -1.85 25.25
CA TRP A 8 -12.81 -0.84 24.73
C TRP A 8 -12.91 -0.74 23.21
N PRO A 9 -13.01 0.47 22.66
CA PRO A 9 -13.09 0.69 21.22
C PRO A 9 -11.74 0.49 20.50
N LEU A 10 -10.75 -0.11 21.15
CA LEU A 10 -9.38 -0.29 20.65
C LEU A 10 -8.99 -1.75 20.61
N ILE A 11 -8.07 -2.08 19.74
CA ILE A 11 -7.32 -3.34 19.83
C ILE A 11 -6.35 -3.17 20.99
N THR A 12 -6.44 -4.05 22.01
CA THR A 12 -5.64 -3.95 23.25
C THR A 12 -4.46 -4.91 23.27
N ASP A 13 -4.35 -5.82 22.29
CA ASP A 13 -3.27 -6.80 22.20
C ASP A 13 -1.91 -6.09 21.99
N PRO A 14 -0.92 -6.24 22.89
CA PRO A 14 0.42 -5.69 22.72
C PRO A 14 1.13 -6.19 21.45
N TRP A 15 0.87 -7.45 21.04
CA TRP A 15 1.42 -8.01 19.79
C TRP A 15 0.96 -7.23 18.58
N PHE A 16 -0.31 -6.81 18.56
CA PHE A 16 -0.82 -5.94 17.48
C PHE A 16 0.04 -4.68 17.34
N TYR A 17 0.32 -3.97 18.42
CA TYR A 17 1.12 -2.73 18.36
C TYR A 17 2.59 -2.99 18.01
N ALA A 18 3.16 -4.10 18.47
CA ALA A 18 4.52 -4.50 18.10
C ALA A 18 4.68 -4.69 16.58
N VAL A 19 3.61 -5.10 15.90
CA VAL A 19 3.54 -5.29 14.44
C VAL A 19 3.06 -4.03 13.72
N ALA A 20 2.06 -3.33 14.29
CA ALA A 20 1.43 -2.17 13.65
C ALA A 20 2.39 -0.96 13.56
N VAL A 21 3.17 -0.70 14.60
CA VAL A 21 4.12 0.43 14.60
C VAL A 21 5.14 0.31 13.45
N PRO A 22 5.87 -0.81 13.28
CA PRO A 22 6.74 -1.00 12.11
C PRO A 22 5.98 -0.92 10.77
N ALA A 23 4.78 -1.51 10.66
CA ALA A 23 4.00 -1.50 9.44
C ALA A 23 3.61 -0.08 9.00
N VAL A 24 3.14 0.76 9.95
CA VAL A 24 2.79 2.16 9.67
C VAL A 24 4.02 2.98 9.30
N LEU A 25 5.13 2.80 10.03
CA LEU A 25 6.39 3.49 9.71
C LEU A 25 6.90 3.08 8.32
N MET A 26 6.86 1.78 7.97
CA MET A 26 7.22 1.30 6.62
C MET A 26 6.34 1.91 5.53
N MET A 27 5.02 2.04 5.77
CA MET A 27 4.14 2.71 4.83
C MET A 27 4.51 4.19 4.68
N GLY A 28 4.81 4.88 5.77
CA GLY A 28 5.30 6.27 5.73
C GLY A 28 6.61 6.42 4.97
N LEU A 29 7.56 5.50 5.18
CA LEU A 29 8.81 5.43 4.41
C LEU A 29 8.52 5.28 2.90
N ALA A 30 7.59 4.39 2.51
CA ALA A 30 7.18 4.21 1.13
C ALA A 30 6.57 5.50 0.53
N LYS A 31 5.79 6.23 1.31
CA LYS A 31 5.13 7.49 0.91
C LYS A 31 6.06 8.70 0.88
N SER A 32 7.28 8.62 1.39
CA SER A 32 8.28 9.70 1.30
C SER A 32 8.73 10.00 -0.13
N GLY A 33 8.37 9.16 -1.11
CA GLY A 33 8.71 9.31 -2.53
C GLY A 33 10.15 8.94 -2.88
N LEU A 34 10.99 8.62 -1.89
CA LEU A 34 12.42 8.33 -2.11
C LEU A 34 12.69 6.86 -2.41
N ILE A 35 11.85 5.95 -1.96
CA ILE A 35 12.01 4.51 -2.20
C ILE A 35 10.66 3.83 -2.48
N SER A 36 10.55 3.26 -3.67
CA SER A 36 9.46 2.37 -4.04
C SER A 36 9.82 0.92 -3.63
N GLY A 37 9.10 0.34 -2.71
CA GLY A 37 9.34 -1.07 -2.32
C GLY A 37 8.66 -1.49 -1.02
N PHE A 38 8.46 -0.58 -0.07
CA PHE A 38 7.83 -0.89 1.22
C PHE A 38 6.30 -0.99 1.20
N GLY A 39 5.65 -0.26 0.29
CA GLY A 39 4.19 -0.23 0.26
C GLY A 39 3.54 -1.62 0.28
N PRO A 40 4.01 -2.57 -0.56
CA PRO A 40 3.45 -3.92 -0.59
C PRO A 40 3.67 -4.73 0.69
N LEU A 41 4.59 -4.33 1.57
CA LEU A 41 4.92 -5.06 2.78
C LEU A 41 4.08 -4.63 3.99
N ALA A 42 3.59 -3.39 4.03
CA ALA A 42 2.96 -2.84 5.23
C ALA A 42 1.70 -3.60 5.67
N VAL A 43 0.78 -3.89 4.74
CA VAL A 43 -0.43 -4.67 5.06
C VAL A 43 -0.11 -6.13 5.38
N PRO A 44 0.72 -6.86 4.62
CA PRO A 44 1.16 -8.21 5.01
C PRO A 44 1.79 -8.29 6.40
N VAL A 45 2.59 -7.31 6.80
CA VAL A 45 3.16 -7.26 8.16
C VAL A 45 2.05 -7.07 9.18
N LEU A 46 1.15 -6.10 8.99
CA LEU A 46 0.04 -5.87 9.91
C LEU A 46 -0.90 -7.09 9.98
N ALA A 47 -1.04 -7.82 8.88
CA ALA A 47 -1.85 -9.04 8.80
C ALA A 47 -1.27 -10.23 9.57
N LEU A 48 -0.08 -10.11 10.16
CA LEU A 48 0.43 -11.09 11.14
C LEU A 48 -0.28 -11.01 12.49
N ALA A 49 -0.98 -9.90 12.76
CA ALA A 49 -1.67 -9.68 14.03
C ALA A 49 -3.20 -9.59 13.90
N VAL A 50 -3.72 -9.22 12.73
CA VAL A 50 -5.18 -9.10 12.47
C VAL A 50 -5.51 -9.62 11.07
N PRO A 51 -6.78 -9.98 10.78
CA PRO A 51 -7.18 -10.38 9.43
C PRO A 51 -6.83 -9.33 8.37
N VAL A 52 -6.49 -9.77 7.15
CA VAL A 52 -6.09 -8.87 6.06
C VAL A 52 -7.10 -7.74 5.79
N PRO A 53 -8.43 -7.99 5.76
CA PRO A 53 -9.41 -6.92 5.59
C PRO A 53 -9.32 -5.85 6.68
N GLN A 54 -9.14 -6.26 7.93
CA GLN A 54 -8.98 -5.35 9.06
C GLN A 54 -7.67 -4.57 9.00
N ALA A 55 -6.56 -5.24 8.65
CA ALA A 55 -5.27 -4.60 8.44
C ALA A 55 -5.36 -3.48 7.38
N ALA A 56 -6.03 -3.76 6.26
CA ALA A 56 -6.24 -2.79 5.20
C ALA A 56 -7.15 -1.63 5.65
N ALA A 57 -8.20 -1.91 6.43
CA ALA A 57 -9.11 -0.87 6.95
C ALA A 57 -8.41 0.08 7.93
N ILE A 58 -7.62 -0.44 8.86
CA ILE A 58 -6.85 0.37 9.82
C ILE A 58 -5.80 1.24 9.08
N MET A 59 -5.17 0.70 8.04
CA MET A 59 -4.14 1.41 7.29
C MET A 59 -4.71 2.53 6.40
N LEU A 60 -5.96 2.45 5.94
CA LEU A 60 -6.55 3.41 4.99
C LEU A 60 -6.55 4.87 5.49
N PRO A 61 -7.06 5.22 6.69
CA PRO A 61 -7.02 6.60 7.18
C PRO A 61 -5.60 7.12 7.38
N LEU A 62 -4.66 6.26 7.79
CA LEU A 62 -3.25 6.62 7.94
C LEU A 62 -2.63 7.01 6.60
N MET A 63 -2.93 6.23 5.56
CA MET A 63 -2.46 6.52 4.20
C MET A 63 -3.04 7.81 3.64
N LEU A 64 -4.32 8.13 3.93
CA LEU A 64 -4.91 9.39 3.47
C LEU A 64 -4.22 10.61 4.07
N VAL A 65 -3.81 10.54 5.34
CA VAL A 65 -3.02 11.61 5.96
C VAL A 65 -1.66 11.73 5.28
N MET A 66 -0.96 10.60 5.05
CA MET A 66 0.32 10.59 4.33
C MET A 66 0.18 11.14 2.91
N ASP A 67 -0.87 10.73 2.17
CA ASP A 67 -1.14 11.21 0.81
C ASP A 67 -1.49 12.69 0.79
N GLY A 68 -2.28 13.17 1.77
CA GLY A 68 -2.63 14.57 1.92
C GLY A 68 -1.41 15.48 2.07
N VAL A 69 -0.43 15.06 2.88
CA VAL A 69 0.84 15.76 3.04
C VAL A 69 1.61 15.79 1.71
N GLY A 70 1.73 14.65 1.04
CA GLY A 70 2.44 14.53 -0.24
C GLY A 70 1.80 15.37 -1.35
N VAL A 71 0.47 15.28 -1.49
CA VAL A 71 -0.28 16.05 -2.50
C VAL A 71 -0.17 17.55 -2.22
N ARG A 72 -0.38 17.99 -0.96
CA ARG A 72 -0.27 19.42 -0.62
C ARG A 72 1.10 20.00 -0.98
N ALA A 73 2.17 19.23 -0.77
CA ALA A 73 3.54 19.69 -1.02
C ALA A 73 3.91 19.69 -2.51
N LEU A 74 3.40 18.74 -3.29
CA LEU A 74 3.94 18.43 -4.62
C LEU A 74 2.92 18.56 -5.77
N PHE A 75 1.67 18.91 -5.51
CA PHE A 75 0.58 18.86 -6.49
C PHE A 75 0.88 19.61 -7.80
N ALA A 76 1.57 20.75 -7.71
CA ALA A 76 1.91 21.57 -8.87
C ALA A 76 2.91 20.89 -9.84
N GLN A 77 3.73 19.96 -9.33
CA GLN A 77 4.77 19.28 -10.12
C GLN A 77 4.27 17.97 -10.79
N ARG A 78 3.01 17.57 -10.55
CA ARG A 78 2.48 16.35 -11.15
C ARG A 78 2.38 16.42 -12.67
N ASP A 79 2.61 15.31 -13.34
CA ASP A 79 2.25 15.16 -14.74
C ASP A 79 0.76 14.86 -14.86
N ALA A 80 -0.03 15.86 -15.21
CA ALA A 80 -1.48 15.76 -15.31
C ALA A 80 -1.93 14.83 -16.47
N ALA A 81 -1.11 14.66 -17.51
CA ALA A 81 -1.44 13.76 -18.62
C ALA A 81 -1.31 12.29 -18.18
N LEU A 82 -0.27 11.96 -17.42
CA LEU A 82 -0.08 10.62 -16.87
C LEU A 82 -1.14 10.31 -15.80
N VAL A 83 -1.49 11.25 -14.93
CA VAL A 83 -2.60 11.04 -13.97
C VAL A 83 -3.89 10.76 -14.72
N ARG A 84 -4.24 11.55 -15.75
CA ARG A 84 -5.46 11.33 -16.55
C ARG A 84 -5.45 10.01 -17.31
N LEU A 85 -4.29 9.50 -17.69
CA LEU A 85 -4.15 8.21 -18.38
C LEU A 85 -4.37 7.02 -17.41
N LEU A 86 -3.80 7.11 -16.21
CA LEU A 86 -3.76 6.02 -15.24
C LEU A 86 -5.01 5.93 -14.37
N LEU A 87 -5.54 7.09 -13.96
CA LEU A 87 -6.53 7.19 -12.89
C LEU A 87 -7.89 6.54 -13.22
N PRO A 88 -8.50 6.74 -14.41
CA PRO A 88 -9.79 6.11 -14.70
C PRO A 88 -9.74 4.58 -14.58
N ALA A 89 -8.68 3.98 -15.15
CA ALA A 89 -8.47 2.53 -15.04
C ALA A 89 -8.12 2.11 -13.60
N GLY A 90 -7.39 2.95 -12.85
CA GLY A 90 -7.13 2.72 -11.43
C GLY A 90 -8.41 2.69 -10.60
N LEU A 91 -9.35 3.58 -10.84
CA LEU A 91 -10.66 3.58 -10.19
C LEU A 91 -11.48 2.34 -10.58
N LEU A 92 -11.46 1.93 -11.86
CA LEU A 92 -12.08 0.68 -12.28
C LEU A 92 -11.44 -0.54 -11.57
N GLY A 93 -10.10 -0.58 -11.48
CA GLY A 93 -9.41 -1.62 -10.73
C GLY A 93 -9.81 -1.64 -9.25
N THR A 94 -10.02 -0.48 -8.64
CA THR A 94 -10.54 -0.37 -7.25
C THR A 94 -11.95 -0.97 -7.14
N VAL A 95 -12.82 -0.70 -8.09
CA VAL A 95 -14.19 -1.28 -8.13
C VAL A 95 -14.12 -2.80 -8.29
N VAL A 96 -13.31 -3.31 -9.21
CA VAL A 96 -13.10 -4.76 -9.38
C VAL A 96 -12.56 -5.38 -8.09
N GLY A 97 -11.60 -4.71 -7.43
CA GLY A 97 -11.08 -5.13 -6.12
C GLY A 97 -12.17 -5.21 -5.06
N ALA A 98 -13.06 -4.20 -5.00
CA ALA A 98 -14.18 -4.18 -4.06
C ALA A 98 -15.17 -5.33 -4.30
N LEU A 99 -15.56 -5.56 -5.55
CA LEU A 99 -16.45 -6.65 -5.92
C LEU A 99 -15.83 -8.02 -5.65
N THR A 100 -14.54 -8.19 -5.94
CA THR A 100 -13.82 -9.42 -5.61
C THR A 100 -13.79 -9.65 -4.10
N PHE A 101 -13.49 -8.61 -3.34
CA PHE A 101 -13.40 -8.69 -1.88
C PHE A 101 -14.75 -9.00 -1.20
N SER A 102 -15.87 -8.59 -1.80
CA SER A 102 -17.21 -8.80 -1.25
C SER A 102 -17.68 -10.26 -1.31
N VAL A 103 -17.07 -11.07 -2.18
CA VAL A 103 -17.47 -12.48 -2.40
C VAL A 103 -16.45 -13.50 -1.88
N LEU A 104 -15.28 -13.02 -1.41
CA LEU A 104 -14.21 -13.88 -0.92
C LEU A 104 -14.24 -13.95 0.61
N ASP A 105 -13.97 -15.14 1.14
CA ASP A 105 -13.71 -15.32 2.56
C ASP A 105 -12.31 -14.82 2.97
N THR A 106 -12.10 -14.65 4.26
CA THR A 106 -10.86 -14.10 4.81
C THR A 106 -9.63 -14.95 4.47
N ASN A 107 -9.77 -16.27 4.39
CA ASN A 107 -8.67 -17.17 4.06
C ASN A 107 -8.24 -16.98 2.60
N THR A 108 -9.20 -16.97 1.69
CA THR A 108 -8.94 -16.71 0.26
C THR A 108 -8.29 -15.33 0.06
N VAL A 109 -8.75 -14.29 0.76
CA VAL A 109 -8.12 -12.96 0.73
C VAL A 109 -6.67 -13.02 1.23
N SER A 110 -6.41 -13.76 2.31
CA SER A 110 -5.04 -13.95 2.84
C SER A 110 -4.15 -14.66 1.84
N ALA A 111 -4.63 -15.72 1.18
CA ALA A 111 -3.90 -16.43 0.13
C ALA A 111 -3.58 -15.50 -1.07
N ILE A 112 -4.54 -14.71 -1.52
CA ILE A 112 -4.35 -13.73 -2.60
C ILE A 112 -3.28 -12.71 -2.21
N VAL A 113 -3.35 -12.12 -1.01
CA VAL A 113 -2.36 -11.13 -0.55
C VAL A 113 -0.98 -11.74 -0.39
N GLY A 114 -0.88 -12.96 0.14
CA GLY A 114 0.36 -13.71 0.23
C GLY A 114 0.97 -13.97 -1.16
N GLY A 115 0.17 -14.48 -2.09
CA GLY A 115 0.56 -14.72 -3.47
C GLY A 115 1.01 -13.45 -4.20
N MET A 116 0.25 -12.35 -4.05
CA MET A 116 0.62 -11.05 -4.62
C MET A 116 1.94 -10.52 -4.03
N THR A 117 2.14 -10.67 -2.71
CA THR A 117 3.37 -10.24 -2.05
C THR A 117 4.58 -10.99 -2.61
N LEU A 118 4.47 -12.32 -2.79
CA LEU A 118 5.52 -13.14 -3.39
C LEU A 118 5.73 -12.82 -4.88
N LEU A 119 4.66 -12.55 -5.63
CA LEU A 119 4.75 -12.15 -7.03
C LEU A 119 5.49 -10.81 -7.18
N PHE A 120 5.20 -9.82 -6.32
CA PHE A 120 5.90 -8.54 -6.33
C PHE A 120 7.36 -8.68 -5.91
N LEU A 121 7.66 -9.58 -4.96
CA LEU A 121 9.04 -9.93 -4.62
C LEU A 121 9.76 -10.53 -5.81
N ALA A 122 9.17 -11.54 -6.47
CA ALA A 122 9.73 -12.16 -7.67
C ALA A 122 9.94 -11.12 -8.79
N GLN A 123 8.96 -10.23 -9.01
CA GLN A 123 9.08 -9.14 -9.98
C GLN A 123 10.24 -8.20 -9.64
N GLN A 124 10.43 -7.84 -8.36
CA GLN A 124 11.55 -6.98 -7.94
C GLN A 124 12.92 -7.65 -8.17
N LEU A 125 13.01 -8.97 -7.95
CA LEU A 125 14.26 -9.70 -8.08
C LEU A 125 14.61 -10.02 -9.55
N LEU A 126 13.62 -10.44 -10.33
CA LEU A 126 13.81 -10.92 -11.69
C LEU A 126 13.69 -9.81 -12.75
N PHE A 127 12.78 -8.87 -12.54
CA PHE A 127 12.44 -7.82 -13.52
C PHE A 127 12.35 -6.44 -12.84
N PRO A 128 13.44 -5.94 -12.24
CA PRO A 128 13.41 -4.64 -11.58
C PRO A 128 13.06 -3.52 -12.58
N ALA A 129 12.07 -2.72 -12.25
CA ALA A 129 11.74 -1.54 -13.04
C ALA A 129 12.91 -0.54 -13.00
N LYS A 130 13.41 -0.13 -14.16
CA LYS A 130 14.55 0.78 -14.31
C LYS A 130 14.13 2.05 -15.04
N ARG A 131 14.75 3.17 -14.66
CA ARG A 131 14.53 4.47 -15.31
C ARG A 131 14.98 4.47 -16.78
N ASP A 132 16.00 3.71 -17.10
CA ASP A 132 16.59 3.62 -18.45
C ASP A 132 15.93 2.56 -19.35
N SER A 133 14.89 1.89 -18.86
CA SER A 133 14.09 0.97 -19.67
C SER A 133 13.43 1.72 -20.85
N PRO A 134 13.16 1.02 -21.97
CA PRO A 134 12.39 1.60 -23.08
C PRO A 134 11.05 2.17 -22.60
N LEU A 135 10.60 3.26 -23.23
CA LEU A 135 9.30 3.85 -22.92
C LEU A 135 8.19 2.81 -23.15
N PRO A 136 7.35 2.54 -22.14
CA PRO A 136 6.25 1.62 -22.30
C PRO A 136 5.19 2.20 -23.25
N PRO A 137 4.53 1.37 -24.06
CA PRO A 137 3.47 1.83 -24.94
C PRO A 137 2.29 2.41 -24.12
N ARG A 138 1.61 3.41 -24.68
CA ARG A 138 0.55 4.16 -23.97
C ARG A 138 -0.59 3.28 -23.47
N TRP A 139 -0.94 2.19 -24.22
CA TRP A 139 -2.01 1.26 -23.82
C TRP A 139 -1.68 0.50 -22.53
N LEU A 140 -0.40 0.33 -22.20
CA LEU A 140 0.03 -0.32 -20.97
C LEU A 140 -0.28 0.55 -19.72
N GLY A 141 -0.40 1.87 -19.88
CA GLY A 141 -0.73 2.77 -18.79
C GLY A 141 -2.06 2.42 -18.11
N PRO A 142 -3.19 2.36 -18.84
CA PRO A 142 -4.47 1.94 -18.25
C PRO A 142 -4.41 0.55 -17.62
N LEU A 143 -3.72 -0.42 -18.23
CA LEU A 143 -3.55 -1.74 -17.65
C LEU A 143 -2.82 -1.70 -16.31
N MET A 144 -1.71 -0.96 -16.23
CA MET A 144 -0.96 -0.78 -14.99
C MET A 144 -1.75 0.02 -13.96
N GLY A 145 -2.53 1.01 -14.40
CA GLY A 145 -3.47 1.74 -13.55
C GLY A 145 -4.53 0.84 -12.93
N ALA A 146 -5.18 0.00 -13.74
CA ALA A 146 -6.19 -0.96 -13.27
C ALA A 146 -5.59 -1.98 -12.28
N THR A 147 -4.45 -2.56 -12.64
CA THR A 147 -3.72 -3.49 -11.75
C THR A 147 -3.35 -2.80 -10.44
N ALA A 148 -2.87 -1.55 -10.49
CA ALA A 148 -2.54 -0.79 -9.29
C ALA A 148 -3.76 -0.49 -8.44
N GLY A 149 -4.89 -0.13 -9.02
CA GLY A 149 -6.14 0.09 -8.30
C GLY A 149 -6.64 -1.17 -7.61
N PHE A 150 -6.64 -2.30 -8.30
CA PHE A 150 -7.00 -3.61 -7.75
C PHE A 150 -6.09 -4.01 -6.59
N THR A 151 -4.77 -4.06 -6.82
CA THR A 151 -3.80 -4.46 -5.80
C THR A 151 -3.74 -3.48 -4.63
N SER A 152 -3.98 -2.19 -4.92
CA SER A 152 -4.12 -1.16 -3.89
C SER A 152 -5.38 -1.35 -3.04
N PHE A 153 -6.49 -1.81 -3.63
CA PHE A 153 -7.70 -2.11 -2.86
C PHE A 153 -7.46 -3.28 -1.91
N VAL A 154 -6.92 -4.37 -2.42
CA VAL A 154 -6.75 -5.64 -1.67
C VAL A 154 -5.73 -5.52 -0.53
N SER A 155 -4.59 -4.87 -0.76
CA SER A 155 -3.48 -4.85 0.22
C SER A 155 -2.64 -3.57 0.22
N HIS A 156 -3.18 -2.47 -0.31
CA HIS A 156 -2.44 -1.22 -0.48
C HIS A 156 -1.12 -1.35 -1.27
N ALA A 157 -1.02 -2.38 -2.11
CA ALA A 157 0.17 -2.74 -2.89
C ALA A 157 0.14 -2.25 -4.35
N GLY A 158 -0.44 -1.08 -4.61
CA GLY A 158 -0.51 -0.51 -5.97
C GLY A 158 0.81 0.05 -6.51
N GLY A 159 1.82 0.19 -5.65
CA GLY A 159 3.12 0.78 -6.03
C GLY A 159 3.83 0.07 -7.18
N PRO A 160 4.06 -1.25 -7.14
CA PRO A 160 4.80 -1.96 -8.18
C PRO A 160 4.27 -1.75 -9.61
N PRO A 161 2.96 -1.90 -9.91
CA PRO A 161 2.44 -1.64 -11.25
C PRO A 161 2.64 -0.18 -11.71
N ILE A 162 2.38 0.79 -10.82
CA ILE A 162 2.58 2.22 -11.14
C ILE A 162 4.06 2.51 -11.41
N ASN A 163 4.96 1.98 -10.59
CA ASN A 163 6.40 2.17 -10.78
C ASN A 163 6.89 1.53 -12.09
N ALA A 164 6.39 0.35 -12.46
CA ALA A 164 6.74 -0.30 -13.72
C ALA A 164 6.40 0.59 -14.93
N TYR A 165 5.34 1.39 -14.84
CA TYR A 165 4.95 2.31 -15.91
C TYR A 165 5.62 3.69 -15.79
N LEU A 166 5.70 4.27 -14.60
CA LEU A 166 6.18 5.65 -14.41
C LEU A 166 7.70 5.79 -14.40
N LEU A 167 8.46 4.79 -13.92
CA LEU A 167 9.92 4.89 -13.87
C LEU A 167 10.55 5.10 -15.27
N PRO A 168 10.16 4.35 -16.32
CA PRO A 168 10.68 4.57 -17.66
C PRO A 168 10.27 5.90 -18.31
N GLN A 169 9.27 6.61 -17.75
CA GLN A 169 8.85 7.94 -18.26
C GLN A 169 9.90 9.03 -18.02
N ARG A 170 10.99 8.73 -17.31
CA ARG A 170 12.12 9.64 -17.05
C ARG A 170 11.71 10.97 -16.43
N LEU A 171 10.65 10.99 -15.66
CA LEU A 171 10.20 12.16 -14.91
C LEU A 171 11.29 12.64 -13.95
N SER A 172 11.29 13.94 -13.64
CA SER A 172 12.09 14.42 -12.50
C SER A 172 11.63 13.71 -11.22
N PRO A 173 12.49 13.53 -10.20
CA PRO A 173 12.10 12.89 -8.95
C PRO A 173 10.85 13.51 -8.32
N MET A 174 10.73 14.84 -8.40
CA MET A 174 9.56 15.56 -7.87
C MET A 174 8.30 15.30 -8.69
N ALA A 175 8.39 15.29 -10.04
CA ALA A 175 7.24 14.99 -10.90
C ALA A 175 6.79 13.53 -10.73
N PHE A 176 7.72 12.58 -10.57
CA PHE A 176 7.40 11.19 -10.27
C PHE A 176 6.64 11.06 -8.95
N ALA A 177 7.18 11.64 -7.86
CA ALA A 177 6.56 11.63 -6.55
C ALA A 177 5.18 12.31 -6.55
N ALA A 178 5.06 13.47 -7.20
CA ALA A 178 3.82 14.22 -7.31
C ALA A 178 2.73 13.47 -8.10
N THR A 179 3.10 12.83 -9.21
CA THR A 179 2.20 12.04 -10.05
C THR A 179 1.69 10.81 -9.32
N SER A 180 2.61 10.07 -8.68
CA SER A 180 2.28 8.89 -7.87
C SER A 180 1.40 9.26 -6.67
N ALA A 181 1.77 10.31 -5.91
CA ALA A 181 1.00 10.77 -4.76
C ALA A 181 -0.42 11.20 -5.16
N THR A 182 -0.56 11.94 -6.26
CA THR A 182 -1.89 12.37 -6.77
C THR A 182 -2.74 11.16 -7.18
N PHE A 183 -2.17 10.19 -7.90
CA PHE A 183 -2.86 8.97 -8.29
C PHE A 183 -3.35 8.21 -7.05
N PHE A 184 -2.45 7.92 -6.09
CA PHE A 184 -2.81 7.15 -4.91
C PHE A 184 -3.73 7.90 -3.95
N ALA A 185 -3.63 9.21 -3.81
CA ALA A 185 -4.55 9.99 -2.99
C ALA A 185 -6.00 9.81 -3.47
N ILE A 186 -6.24 9.89 -4.78
CA ILE A 186 -7.57 9.73 -5.34
C ILE A 186 -8.04 8.27 -5.24
N VAL A 187 -7.17 7.30 -5.55
CA VAL A 187 -7.47 5.87 -5.41
C VAL A 187 -7.77 5.53 -3.94
N ASN A 188 -6.99 6.00 -2.98
CA ASN A 188 -7.24 5.74 -1.56
C ASN A 188 -8.52 6.43 -1.06
N LEU A 189 -8.78 7.65 -1.51
CA LEU A 189 -10.03 8.33 -1.19
C LEU A 189 -11.25 7.57 -1.74
N SER A 190 -11.17 7.03 -2.95
CA SER A 190 -12.26 6.25 -3.56
C SER A 190 -12.61 4.96 -2.83
N LYS A 191 -11.68 4.39 -2.04
CA LYS A 191 -11.90 3.16 -1.27
C LYS A 191 -12.84 3.35 -0.08
N TRP A 192 -13.04 4.57 0.41
CA TRP A 192 -13.88 4.82 1.59
C TRP A 192 -15.29 4.28 1.42
N LEU A 193 -15.92 4.52 0.26
CA LEU A 193 -17.26 4.03 -0.02
C LEU A 193 -17.33 2.49 0.01
N PRO A 194 -16.53 1.76 -0.79
CA PRO A 194 -16.59 0.30 -0.75
C PRO A 194 -16.12 -0.29 0.59
N TYR A 195 -15.18 0.31 1.30
CA TYR A 195 -14.78 -0.16 2.64
C TYR A 195 -15.92 0.03 3.65
N ALA A 196 -16.66 1.15 3.58
CA ALA A 196 -17.85 1.35 4.40
C ALA A 196 -18.96 0.33 4.04
N TRP A 197 -19.19 0.08 2.76
CA TRP A 197 -20.14 -0.91 2.29
C TRP A 197 -19.80 -2.34 2.74
N LEU A 198 -18.51 -2.68 2.80
CA LEU A 198 -18.01 -3.97 3.28
C LEU A 198 -18.00 -4.07 4.81
N GLY A 199 -18.43 -3.04 5.54
CA GLY A 199 -18.43 -3.01 7.01
C GLY A 199 -17.03 -2.93 7.63
N LEU A 200 -16.01 -2.57 6.85
CA LEU A 200 -14.62 -2.48 7.33
C LEU A 200 -14.32 -1.15 8.04
N ILE A 201 -15.16 -0.12 7.79
CA ILE A 201 -15.09 1.17 8.50
C ILE A 201 -16.00 1.07 9.72
N ASP A 202 -15.49 0.45 10.77
CA ASP A 202 -16.13 0.36 12.07
C ASP A 202 -15.41 1.23 13.11
N TRP A 203 -16.05 1.44 14.25
CA TRP A 203 -15.51 2.28 15.31
C TRP A 203 -14.19 1.77 15.86
N ARG A 204 -14.02 0.45 16.00
CA ARG A 204 -12.80 -0.16 16.53
C ARG A 204 -11.60 0.05 15.61
N ASN A 205 -11.78 -0.16 14.31
CA ASN A 205 -10.74 0.06 13.32
C ASN A 205 -10.35 1.53 13.22
N MET A 206 -11.34 2.44 13.26
CA MET A 206 -11.09 3.88 13.18
C MET A 206 -10.43 4.43 14.44
N ALA A 207 -10.86 4.01 15.63
CA ALA A 207 -10.24 4.40 16.90
C ALA A 207 -8.78 3.88 16.98
N THR A 208 -8.54 2.64 16.57
CA THR A 208 -7.18 2.06 16.50
C THR A 208 -6.30 2.83 15.51
N ALA A 209 -6.83 3.16 14.34
CA ALA A 209 -6.12 3.99 13.37
C ALA A 209 -5.80 5.39 13.94
N ALA A 210 -6.72 6.00 14.70
CA ALA A 210 -6.49 7.31 15.32
C ALA A 210 -5.32 7.27 16.33
N VAL A 211 -5.17 6.19 17.10
CA VAL A 211 -4.02 6.01 18.01
C VAL A 211 -2.70 5.89 17.24
N LEU A 212 -2.72 5.24 16.07
CA LEU A 212 -1.54 5.08 15.22
C LEU A 212 -1.25 6.31 14.34
N LEU A 213 -2.20 7.27 14.26
CA LEU A 213 -2.13 8.42 13.36
C LEU A 213 -0.86 9.28 13.50
N PRO A 214 -0.31 9.52 14.70
CA PRO A 214 0.94 10.27 14.85
C PRO A 214 2.15 9.62 14.17
N LEU A 215 2.12 8.29 13.99
CA LEU A 215 3.20 7.55 13.31
C LEU A 215 3.20 7.80 11.80
N ALA A 216 2.07 8.20 11.21
CA ALA A 216 1.96 8.43 9.78
C ALA A 216 2.89 9.57 9.29
N PRO A 217 2.81 10.80 9.81
CA PRO A 217 3.75 11.86 9.44
C PRO A 217 5.18 11.56 9.92
N LEU A 218 5.35 10.87 11.06
CA LEU A 218 6.66 10.47 11.54
C LEU A 218 7.35 9.52 10.56
N GLY A 219 6.64 8.53 10.01
CA GLY A 219 7.19 7.60 9.01
C GLY A 219 7.63 8.32 7.73
N VAL A 220 6.81 9.26 7.23
CA VAL A 220 7.16 10.09 6.07
C VAL A 220 8.40 10.95 6.37
N TRP A 221 8.45 11.59 7.54
CA TRP A 221 9.58 12.42 7.97
C TRP A 221 10.88 11.59 8.09
N LEU A 222 10.80 10.41 8.71
CA LEU A 222 11.94 9.47 8.78
C LEU A 222 12.41 9.08 7.37
N GLY A 223 11.48 8.82 6.44
CA GLY A 223 11.82 8.52 5.06
C GLY A 223 12.61 9.64 4.39
N VAL A 224 12.13 10.88 4.51
CA VAL A 224 12.83 12.03 3.92
C VAL A 224 14.19 12.29 4.58
N ARG A 225 14.28 12.13 5.91
CA ARG A 225 15.48 12.54 6.67
C ARG A 225 16.57 11.47 6.74
N TRP A 226 16.21 10.21 6.92
CA TRP A 226 17.15 9.12 7.21
C TRP A 226 17.46 8.23 6.02
N LEU A 227 16.50 8.04 5.13
CA LEU A 227 16.63 7.12 4.03
C LEU A 227 17.78 7.44 3.06
N PRO A 228 18.10 8.73 2.76
CA PRO A 228 19.26 9.07 1.94
C PRO A 228 20.60 8.60 2.53
N HIS A 229 20.65 8.34 3.84
CA HIS A 229 21.85 7.90 4.56
C HIS A 229 21.91 6.37 4.78
N ALA A 230 20.81 5.66 4.50
CA ALA A 230 20.77 4.21 4.66
C ALA A 230 21.54 3.51 3.55
N LYS A 231 22.22 2.39 3.88
CA LYS A 231 22.84 1.53 2.86
C LYS A 231 21.74 0.83 2.06
N PRO A 232 21.58 1.09 0.75
CA PRO A 232 20.47 0.55 -0.03
C PRO A 232 20.37 -0.98 0.02
N ALA A 233 21.50 -1.68 -0.04
CA ALA A 233 21.51 -3.16 -0.06
C ALA A 233 20.92 -3.77 1.23
N VAL A 234 21.28 -3.24 2.41
CA VAL A 234 20.74 -3.73 3.69
C VAL A 234 19.25 -3.46 3.78
N PHE A 235 18.86 -2.26 3.36
CA PHE A 235 17.49 -1.82 3.37
C PHE A 235 16.59 -2.69 2.47
N TYR A 236 16.95 -2.85 1.19
CA TYR A 236 16.19 -3.71 0.27
C TYR A 236 16.20 -5.17 0.71
N GLY A 237 17.32 -5.67 1.26
CA GLY A 237 17.41 -7.02 1.79
C GLY A 237 16.40 -7.28 2.91
N LEU A 238 16.24 -6.35 3.86
CA LEU A 238 15.26 -6.44 4.95
C LEU A 238 13.83 -6.45 4.42
N VAL A 239 13.51 -5.58 3.44
CA VAL A 239 12.18 -5.55 2.81
C VAL A 239 11.87 -6.86 2.09
N GLN A 240 12.81 -7.36 1.30
CA GLN A 240 12.66 -8.60 0.54
C GLN A 240 12.50 -9.80 1.47
N ALA A 241 13.29 -9.88 2.55
CA ALA A 241 13.13 -10.91 3.57
C ALA A 241 11.74 -10.82 4.25
N GLY A 242 11.30 -9.62 4.60
CA GLY A 242 9.96 -9.39 5.15
C GLY A 242 8.85 -9.83 4.19
N MET A 243 8.96 -9.47 2.91
CA MET A 243 7.99 -9.90 1.88
C MET A 243 7.97 -11.43 1.71
N LEU A 244 9.13 -12.07 1.75
CA LEU A 244 9.23 -13.53 1.66
C LEU A 244 8.53 -14.20 2.84
N ILE A 245 8.86 -13.80 4.07
CA ILE A 245 8.32 -14.40 5.29
C ILE A 245 6.80 -14.16 5.39
N THR A 246 6.36 -12.92 5.22
CA THR A 246 4.94 -12.58 5.35
C THR A 246 4.12 -13.14 4.18
N GLY A 247 4.67 -13.13 2.97
CA GLY A 247 4.01 -13.69 1.79
C GLY A 247 3.79 -15.20 1.92
N ILE A 248 4.81 -15.95 2.35
CA ILE A 248 4.70 -17.40 2.59
C ILE A 248 3.69 -17.66 3.71
N LYS A 249 3.77 -16.92 4.83
CA LYS A 249 2.85 -17.12 5.95
C LYS A 249 1.39 -16.87 5.55
N LEU A 250 1.10 -15.75 4.91
CA LEU A 250 -0.27 -15.43 4.49
C LEU A 250 -0.81 -16.41 3.43
N LEU A 251 0.04 -16.85 2.51
CA LEU A 251 -0.35 -17.87 1.52
C LEU A 251 -0.67 -19.20 2.22
N TRP A 252 0.16 -19.61 3.17
CA TRP A 252 -0.03 -20.84 3.93
C TRP A 252 -1.30 -20.80 4.80
N ASP A 253 -1.51 -19.69 5.53
CA ASP A 253 -2.68 -19.51 6.39
C ASP A 253 -3.98 -19.47 5.55
N GLY A 254 -3.89 -18.91 4.35
CA GLY A 254 -5.04 -18.79 3.46
C GLY A 254 -5.38 -20.05 2.66
N LEU A 255 -4.48 -21.03 2.58
CA LEU A 255 -4.71 -22.32 1.92
C LEU A 255 -5.16 -23.43 2.88
N ARG A 256 -5.23 -23.14 4.18
CA ARG A 256 -5.70 -24.03 5.24
C ARG A 256 -7.09 -23.66 5.70
#